data_d945d88a8be77b2cedc0eaf1a5f3361e
#
_entry.id   d945d88a8be77b2cedc0eaf1a5f3361e
#
_cell.length_a   1.000
_cell.length_b   1.000
_cell.length_c   1.000
_cell.angle_alpha   90.00
_cell.angle_beta   90.00
_cell.angle_gamma   90.00
#
_symmetry.space_group_name_H-M   'P 1'
#
loop_
_entity.id
_entity.type
_entity.pdbx_description
1 polymer ?
#
loop_
_entity_poly.entity_id
_entity_poly.type
_entity_poly.pdbx_seq_one_letter_code
_entity_poly.pdbx_strand_id
1 'polypeptide(L)'
;MLETDHPAAIRRQVALSEAVYSKSACVEGVEAVRVKDEKQMLDAWKNDKVPVMVDPMGESIASMQPKVVVDAILAKHNLGTNKNMAPLTIALGPGFTAGVDVDVVIETKRGHNLGRVIREGSAYPNTGIPGIIGGYGAERVIHAPAEGLLKNKSKIGDIVEKGQVIAVIEASDKENESAADIK
;
A
#
# COMPACT_ATOMS: atom_id res chain seq x y z
N MET A 1 0.12 8.57 9.45
CA MET A 1 0.38 7.75 8.26
C MET A 1 0.37 8.66 7.04
N LEU A 2 1.36 8.54 6.15
CA LEU A 2 1.42 9.26 4.89
C LEU A 2 0.99 8.33 3.77
N GLU A 3 0.27 8.85 2.79
CA GLU A 3 -0.31 8.07 1.69
C GLU A 3 -0.34 8.90 0.40
N THR A 4 -0.54 8.21 -0.71
CA THR A 4 -0.88 8.84 -1.98
C THR A 4 -2.32 9.32 -1.99
N ASP A 5 -2.70 10.12 -2.97
CA ASP A 5 -4.10 10.54 -3.19
C ASP A 5 -4.99 9.38 -3.71
N HIS A 6 -4.36 8.34 -4.26
CA HIS A 6 -5.01 7.12 -4.75
C HIS A 6 -4.35 5.86 -4.20
N PRO A 7 -4.51 5.54 -2.88
CA PRO A 7 -3.98 4.33 -2.30
C PRO A 7 -4.45 3.06 -3.02
N ALA A 8 -3.50 2.21 -3.39
CA ALA A 8 -3.76 0.97 -4.11
C ALA A 8 -3.71 -0.27 -3.19
N ALA A 9 -4.30 -0.19 -2.00
CA ALA A 9 -4.36 -1.32 -1.09
C ALA A 9 -5.17 -2.47 -1.68
N ILE A 10 -4.57 -3.66 -1.79
CA ILE A 10 -5.23 -4.87 -2.34
C ILE A 10 -6.49 -5.24 -1.55
N ARG A 11 -6.49 -4.99 -0.24
CA ARG A 11 -7.62 -5.29 0.66
C ARG A 11 -8.13 -4.00 1.29
N ARG A 12 -8.80 -3.18 0.52
CA ARG A 12 -9.29 -1.86 0.95
C ARG A 12 -10.12 -1.90 2.24
N GLN A 13 -10.97 -2.92 2.42
CA GLN A 13 -11.82 -3.07 3.60
C GLN A 13 -11.06 -3.26 4.92
N VAL A 14 -9.80 -3.66 4.86
CA VAL A 14 -8.93 -3.86 6.03
C VAL A 14 -7.64 -3.04 5.92
N ALA A 15 -7.72 -1.87 5.28
CA ALA A 15 -6.62 -0.95 5.12
C ALA A 15 -7.00 0.43 5.68
N LEU A 16 -6.18 0.97 6.58
CA LEU A 16 -6.40 2.31 7.12
C LEU A 16 -6.28 3.41 6.05
N SER A 17 -5.57 3.13 4.95
CA SER A 17 -5.49 4.01 3.78
C SER A 17 -6.85 4.26 3.10
N GLU A 18 -7.86 3.42 3.35
CA GLU A 18 -9.23 3.68 2.90
C GLU A 18 -9.77 5.03 3.40
N ALA A 19 -9.24 5.55 4.52
CA ALA A 19 -9.57 6.87 5.03
C ALA A 19 -9.30 8.01 4.02
N VAL A 20 -8.40 7.81 3.05
CA VAL A 20 -8.17 8.78 1.96
C VAL A 20 -9.42 8.98 1.12
N TYR A 21 -10.17 7.91 0.86
CA TYR A 21 -11.41 7.95 0.06
C TYR A 21 -12.62 8.28 0.91
N SER A 22 -12.81 7.56 2.02
CA SER A 22 -14.03 7.61 2.85
C SER A 22 -13.97 8.62 4.00
N LYS A 23 -12.84 9.36 4.15
CA LYS A 23 -12.50 10.29 5.25
C LYS A 23 -12.18 9.62 6.59
N SER A 24 -12.64 8.42 6.82
CA SER A 24 -12.32 7.60 7.99
C SER A 24 -12.33 6.12 7.62
N ALA A 25 -11.58 5.32 8.36
CA ALA A 25 -11.57 3.86 8.26
C ALA A 25 -11.40 3.26 9.66
N CYS A 26 -11.94 2.07 9.89
CA CYS A 26 -11.73 1.33 11.13
C CYS A 26 -11.34 -0.10 10.79
N VAL A 27 -10.20 -0.54 11.32
CA VAL A 27 -9.68 -1.89 11.11
C VAL A 27 -9.34 -2.48 12.48
N GLU A 28 -10.01 -3.57 12.84
CA GLU A 28 -9.81 -4.28 14.13
C GLU A 28 -9.84 -3.35 15.34
N GLY A 29 -10.74 -2.35 15.33
CA GLY A 29 -10.89 -1.38 16.42
C GLY A 29 -9.92 -0.20 16.37
N VAL A 30 -8.97 -0.17 15.43
CA VAL A 30 -8.10 0.97 15.18
C VAL A 30 -8.78 1.93 14.20
N GLU A 31 -9.08 3.14 14.66
CA GLU A 31 -9.68 4.17 13.80
C GLU A 31 -8.60 5.01 13.11
N ALA A 32 -8.78 5.26 11.83
CA ALA A 32 -8.01 6.22 11.05
C ALA A 32 -8.91 7.34 10.53
N VAL A 33 -8.36 8.55 10.45
CA VAL A 33 -9.06 9.71 9.90
C VAL A 33 -8.17 10.46 8.94
N ARG A 34 -8.74 10.88 7.80
CA ARG A 34 -8.05 11.74 6.84
C ARG A 34 -7.85 13.12 7.45
N VAL A 35 -6.61 13.60 7.45
CA VAL A 35 -6.22 14.93 7.94
C VAL A 35 -5.56 15.73 6.82
N LYS A 36 -5.61 17.06 6.94
CA LYS A 36 -5.06 17.99 5.93
C LYS A 36 -3.89 18.82 6.46
N ASP A 37 -3.78 18.94 7.77
CA ASP A 37 -2.83 19.80 8.44
C ASP A 37 -2.40 19.25 9.81
N GLU A 38 -1.37 19.85 10.39
CA GLU A 38 -0.82 19.45 11.69
C GLU A 38 -1.84 19.59 12.82
N LYS A 39 -2.72 20.59 12.78
CA LYS A 39 -3.75 20.76 13.82
C LYS A 39 -4.71 19.59 13.85
N GLN A 40 -5.21 19.16 12.68
CA GLN A 40 -6.08 18.00 12.57
C GLN A 40 -5.35 16.71 12.95
N MET A 41 -4.06 16.61 12.64
CA MET A 41 -3.23 15.48 13.04
C MET A 41 -3.09 15.38 14.56
N LEU A 42 -2.80 16.49 15.24
CA LEU A 42 -2.72 16.55 16.70
C LEU A 42 -4.07 16.23 17.36
N ASP A 43 -5.16 16.68 16.75
CA ASP A 43 -6.52 16.38 17.20
C ASP A 43 -6.86 14.88 17.05
N ALA A 44 -6.45 14.26 15.94
CA ALA A 44 -6.61 12.82 15.75
C ALA A 44 -5.87 12.02 16.84
N TRP A 45 -4.62 12.37 17.13
CA TRP A 45 -3.85 11.70 18.19
C TRP A 45 -4.45 11.88 19.59
N LYS A 46 -4.98 13.05 19.92
CA LYS A 46 -5.67 13.27 21.21
C LYS A 46 -6.90 12.39 21.38
N ASN A 47 -7.48 11.91 20.28
CA ASN A 47 -8.64 11.03 20.28
C ASN A 47 -8.26 9.57 19.93
N ASP A 48 -7.00 9.17 20.14
CA ASP A 48 -6.48 7.82 19.88
C ASP A 48 -6.73 7.32 18.45
N LYS A 49 -6.77 8.23 17.46
CA LYS A 49 -6.96 7.91 16.05
C LYS A 49 -5.65 8.02 15.27
N VAL A 50 -5.55 7.24 14.21
CA VAL A 50 -4.43 7.31 13.28
C VAL A 50 -4.70 8.41 12.24
N PRO A 51 -3.95 9.52 12.23
CA PRO A 51 -4.08 10.52 11.18
C PRO A 51 -3.52 9.98 9.86
N VAL A 52 -4.29 10.10 8.78
CA VAL A 52 -3.88 9.75 7.41
C VAL A 52 -3.82 11.03 6.59
N MET A 53 -2.62 11.39 6.18
CA MET A 53 -2.34 12.59 5.38
C MET A 53 -1.96 12.17 3.95
N VAL A 54 -2.51 12.88 2.97
CA VAL A 54 -2.08 12.73 1.58
C VAL A 54 -0.80 13.54 1.39
N ASP A 55 0.32 12.83 1.32
CA ASP A 55 1.66 13.38 1.18
C ASP A 55 2.55 12.32 0.48
N PRO A 56 2.40 12.16 -0.84
CA PRO A 56 3.06 11.08 -1.58
C PRO A 56 4.59 11.22 -1.63
N MET A 57 5.11 12.43 -1.42
CA MET A 57 6.54 12.69 -1.43
C MET A 57 7.16 12.69 -0.02
N GLY A 58 6.34 12.59 1.03
CA GLY A 58 6.81 12.61 2.41
C GLY A 58 7.39 13.96 2.86
N GLU A 59 6.95 15.07 2.25
CA GLU A 59 7.47 16.42 2.54
C GLU A 59 7.25 16.81 4.00
N SER A 60 6.16 16.35 4.60
CA SER A 60 5.85 16.59 6.01
C SER A 60 6.86 15.95 6.98
N ILE A 61 7.63 14.95 6.57
CA ILE A 61 8.63 14.29 7.44
C ILE A 61 9.65 15.31 7.93
N ALA A 62 10.12 16.20 7.06
CA ALA A 62 11.11 17.21 7.41
C ALA A 62 10.60 18.21 8.44
N SER A 63 9.34 18.64 8.34
CA SER A 63 8.73 19.59 9.29
C SER A 63 8.34 18.92 10.61
N MET A 64 7.87 17.69 10.57
CA MET A 64 7.40 16.93 11.74
C MET A 64 8.52 16.35 12.58
N GLN A 65 9.70 16.15 11.99
CA GLN A 65 10.89 15.58 12.65
C GLN A 65 10.58 14.33 13.50
N PRO A 66 10.01 13.27 12.91
CA PRO A 66 9.62 12.09 13.66
C PRO A 66 10.85 11.39 14.25
N LYS A 67 10.69 10.73 15.40
CA LYS A 67 11.75 9.89 15.98
C LYS A 67 12.00 8.62 15.17
N VAL A 68 10.98 8.14 14.46
CA VAL A 68 11.05 6.93 13.66
C VAL A 68 10.29 7.16 12.35
N VAL A 69 10.89 6.78 11.24
CA VAL A 69 10.22 6.65 9.95
C VAL A 69 10.14 5.17 9.58
N VAL A 70 8.96 4.72 9.20
CA VAL A 70 8.73 3.35 8.71
C VAL A 70 8.25 3.42 7.27
N ASP A 71 9.06 2.93 6.34
CA ASP A 71 8.63 2.71 4.96
C ASP A 71 7.94 1.36 4.85
N ALA A 72 6.63 1.41 4.69
CA ALA A 72 5.76 0.26 4.47
C ALA A 72 5.03 0.32 3.11
N ILE A 73 5.58 1.07 2.14
CA ILE A 73 5.00 1.23 0.80
C ILE A 73 5.00 -0.11 0.04
N LEU A 74 5.97 -0.98 0.31
CA LEU A 74 6.14 -2.30 -0.32
C LEU A 74 6.30 -2.23 -1.87
N ALA A 75 6.91 -1.16 -2.37
CA ALA A 75 7.13 -0.94 -3.80
C ALA A 75 8.15 -1.92 -4.43
N LYS A 76 8.84 -2.72 -3.61
CA LYS A 76 9.90 -3.68 -4.01
C LYS A 76 11.19 -3.01 -4.51
N HIS A 77 11.26 -1.71 -4.47
CA HIS A 77 12.42 -0.87 -4.70
C HIS A 77 12.31 0.39 -3.84
N ASN A 78 13.44 1.01 -3.53
CA ASN A 78 13.47 2.24 -2.76
C ASN A 78 12.94 3.41 -3.61
N LEU A 79 11.96 4.15 -3.10
CA LEU A 79 11.37 5.33 -3.75
C LEU A 79 11.98 6.65 -3.23
N GLY A 80 13.03 6.59 -2.41
CA GLY A 80 13.73 7.77 -1.89
C GLY A 80 13.89 7.80 -0.37
N THR A 81 13.39 6.78 0.34
CA THR A 81 13.59 6.67 1.80
C THR A 81 15.06 6.47 2.14
N ASN A 82 15.55 7.24 3.08
CA ASN A 82 16.96 7.22 3.49
C ASN A 82 17.12 7.47 4.99
N LYS A 83 18.31 7.15 5.50
CA LYS A 83 18.68 7.23 6.93
C LYS A 83 18.57 8.63 7.55
N ASN A 84 18.59 9.69 6.74
CA ASN A 84 18.55 11.06 7.25
C ASN A 84 17.11 11.54 7.55
N MET A 85 16.08 10.74 7.23
CA MET A 85 14.69 11.11 7.47
C MET A 85 14.27 11.08 8.94
N ALA A 86 14.96 10.28 9.78
CA ALA A 86 14.70 10.19 11.21
C ALA A 86 15.91 9.59 11.96
N PRO A 87 15.98 9.73 13.30
CA PRO A 87 16.95 9.03 14.14
C PRO A 87 16.93 7.51 14.02
N LEU A 88 15.80 6.93 13.63
CA LEU A 88 15.63 5.52 13.29
C LEU A 88 14.77 5.38 12.04
N THR A 89 15.30 4.69 11.03
CA THR A 89 14.60 4.40 9.79
C THR A 89 14.42 2.90 9.62
N ILE A 90 13.21 2.47 9.33
CA ILE A 90 12.83 1.06 9.16
C ILE A 90 12.14 0.90 7.81
N ALA A 91 12.54 -0.10 7.02
CA ALA A 91 11.85 -0.42 5.77
C ALA A 91 11.34 -1.87 5.76
N LEU A 92 10.20 -2.11 5.11
CA LEU A 92 9.59 -3.42 5.01
C LEU A 92 9.85 -4.05 3.63
N GLY A 93 10.46 -5.24 3.64
CA GLY A 93 10.66 -6.07 2.45
C GLY A 93 11.83 -5.65 1.56
N PRO A 94 11.85 -6.17 0.32
CA PRO A 94 12.95 -5.94 -0.60
C PRO A 94 12.97 -4.52 -1.17
N GLY A 95 14.14 -4.10 -1.63
CA GLY A 95 14.39 -2.78 -2.21
C GLY A 95 15.28 -1.90 -1.35
N PHE A 96 15.61 -2.35 -0.14
CA PHE A 96 16.44 -1.63 0.82
C PHE A 96 17.61 -2.46 1.30
N THR A 97 18.69 -1.78 1.66
CA THR A 97 19.86 -2.37 2.33
C THR A 97 20.02 -1.73 3.71
N ALA A 98 19.85 -2.53 4.77
CA ALA A 98 20.06 -2.09 6.14
C ALA A 98 21.52 -1.69 6.35
N GLY A 99 21.74 -0.59 7.05
CA GLY A 99 23.06 0.03 7.24
C GLY A 99 23.47 1.00 6.13
N VAL A 100 22.83 0.92 4.95
CA VAL A 100 23.09 1.82 3.80
C VAL A 100 21.90 2.76 3.57
N ASP A 101 20.77 2.24 3.15
CA ASP A 101 19.56 3.04 2.83
C ASP A 101 18.78 3.41 4.10
N VAL A 102 18.62 2.45 4.99
CA VAL A 102 17.87 2.54 6.25
C VAL A 102 18.63 1.86 7.37
N ASP A 103 18.25 2.10 8.63
CA ASP A 103 18.91 1.45 9.78
C ASP A 103 18.49 -0.02 9.90
N VAL A 104 17.24 -0.32 9.57
CA VAL A 104 16.68 -1.66 9.76
C VAL A 104 15.78 -2.03 8.57
N VAL A 105 15.89 -3.27 8.12
CA VAL A 105 14.96 -3.88 7.15
C VAL A 105 14.22 -5.03 7.84
N ILE A 106 12.91 -5.12 7.63
CA ILE A 106 12.08 -6.24 8.11
C ILE A 106 11.74 -7.15 6.94
N GLU A 107 12.05 -8.45 7.09
CA GLU A 107 11.71 -9.45 6.08
C GLU A 107 10.20 -9.63 5.93
N THR A 108 9.70 -9.56 4.71
CA THR A 108 8.27 -9.71 4.39
C THR A 108 7.94 -10.96 3.58
N LYS A 109 8.95 -11.70 3.14
CA LYS A 109 8.73 -12.97 2.44
C LYS A 109 8.10 -14.00 3.38
N ARG A 110 6.98 -14.57 2.95
CA ARG A 110 6.32 -15.64 3.69
C ARG A 110 7.25 -16.83 3.90
N GLY A 111 7.22 -17.43 5.09
CA GLY A 111 8.03 -18.55 5.48
C GLY A 111 8.76 -18.31 6.80
N HIS A 112 9.79 -19.10 7.05
CA HIS A 112 10.51 -19.16 8.33
C HIS A 112 11.11 -17.80 8.77
N ASN A 113 11.51 -16.96 7.82
CA ASN A 113 12.16 -15.67 8.10
C ASN A 113 11.20 -14.48 8.10
N LEU A 114 9.89 -14.67 7.96
CA LEU A 114 8.92 -13.58 8.00
C LEU A 114 9.03 -12.81 9.32
N GLY A 115 9.17 -11.49 9.23
CA GLY A 115 9.32 -10.62 10.39
C GLY A 115 10.75 -10.54 10.94
N ARG A 116 11.72 -11.24 10.33
CA ARG A 116 13.12 -11.14 10.75
C ARG A 116 13.61 -9.70 10.66
N VAL A 117 14.24 -9.24 11.73
CA VAL A 117 14.90 -7.93 11.81
C VAL A 117 16.31 -8.05 11.23
N ILE A 118 16.59 -7.31 10.16
CA ILE A 118 17.86 -7.28 9.44
C ILE A 118 18.52 -5.93 9.74
N ARG A 119 19.71 -5.95 10.33
CA ARG A 119 20.48 -4.77 10.67
C ARG A 119 21.66 -4.52 9.72
N GLU A 120 21.96 -5.51 8.88
CA GLU A 120 23.00 -5.45 7.86
C GLU A 120 22.57 -6.31 6.67
N GLY A 121 22.62 -5.75 5.45
CA GLY A 121 22.20 -6.40 4.23
C GLY A 121 20.72 -6.17 3.90
N SER A 122 20.13 -7.04 3.06
CA SER A 122 18.80 -6.85 2.47
C SER A 122 17.88 -8.02 2.77
N ALA A 123 16.56 -7.77 2.67
CA ALA A 123 15.55 -8.81 2.63
C ALA A 123 15.65 -9.66 1.35
N TYR A 124 15.01 -10.81 1.33
CA TYR A 124 14.97 -11.65 0.13
C TYR A 124 14.41 -10.87 -1.08
N PRO A 125 15.04 -11.00 -2.26
CA PRO A 125 14.60 -10.29 -3.45
C PRO A 125 13.17 -10.66 -3.84
N ASN A 126 12.48 -9.71 -4.47
CA ASN A 126 11.18 -9.96 -5.07
C ASN A 126 11.32 -10.92 -6.26
N THR A 127 10.54 -11.97 -6.28
CA THR A 127 10.53 -12.95 -7.37
C THR A 127 9.58 -12.58 -8.50
N GLY A 128 8.67 -11.61 -8.27
CA GLY A 128 7.58 -11.28 -9.20
C GLY A 128 6.51 -12.38 -9.30
N ILE A 129 6.68 -13.50 -8.61
CA ILE A 129 5.77 -14.64 -8.68
C ILE A 129 4.85 -14.60 -7.45
N PRO A 130 3.52 -14.54 -7.62
CA PRO A 130 2.57 -14.61 -6.52
C PRO A 130 2.73 -15.91 -5.73
N GLY A 131 2.65 -15.80 -4.41
CA GLY A 131 2.70 -17.01 -3.56
C GLY A 131 1.52 -17.95 -3.83
N ILE A 132 1.74 -19.25 -3.68
CA ILE A 132 0.70 -20.27 -3.85
C ILE A 132 -0.28 -20.19 -2.67
N ILE A 133 -1.58 -20.09 -2.97
CA ILE A 133 -2.67 -20.14 -1.99
C ILE A 133 -3.73 -21.11 -2.51
N GLY A 134 -4.07 -22.15 -1.73
CA GLY A 134 -5.05 -23.15 -2.14
C GLY A 134 -4.64 -23.94 -3.39
N GLY A 135 -3.33 -24.07 -3.68
CA GLY A 135 -2.83 -24.72 -4.89
C GLY A 135 -2.69 -23.82 -6.12
N TYR A 136 -3.12 -22.55 -6.03
CA TYR A 136 -3.12 -21.59 -7.13
C TYR A 136 -2.06 -20.51 -6.93
N GLY A 137 -1.34 -20.16 -7.99
CA GLY A 137 -0.26 -19.15 -8.01
C GLY A 137 -0.60 -17.95 -8.89
N ALA A 138 0.06 -17.84 -10.04
CA ALA A 138 -0.09 -16.71 -10.96
C ALA A 138 -1.52 -16.56 -11.52
N GLU A 139 -2.22 -17.67 -11.70
CA GLU A 139 -3.59 -17.73 -12.19
C GLU A 139 -4.64 -17.04 -11.28
N ARG A 140 -4.26 -16.73 -10.04
CA ARG A 140 -5.11 -15.94 -9.12
C ARG A 140 -5.09 -14.44 -9.42
N VAL A 141 -4.18 -14.00 -10.26
CA VAL A 141 -4.01 -12.58 -10.61
C VAL A 141 -4.65 -12.35 -11.97
N ILE A 142 -5.72 -11.58 -11.97
CA ILE A 142 -6.34 -11.11 -13.21
C ILE A 142 -5.68 -9.80 -13.57
N HIS A 143 -5.06 -9.76 -14.74
CA HIS A 143 -4.41 -8.56 -15.26
C HIS A 143 -5.40 -7.73 -16.08
N ALA A 144 -5.24 -6.40 -16.02
CA ALA A 144 -5.98 -5.50 -16.90
C ALA A 144 -5.57 -5.77 -18.36
N PRO A 145 -6.53 -6.04 -19.27
CA PRO A 145 -6.24 -6.30 -20.68
C PRO A 145 -5.90 -5.04 -21.48
N ALA A 146 -6.19 -3.85 -20.94
CA ALA A 146 -5.99 -2.56 -21.59
C ALA A 146 -5.75 -1.45 -20.56
N GLU A 147 -5.26 -0.31 -21.02
CA GLU A 147 -5.25 0.94 -20.25
C GLU A 147 -6.64 1.57 -20.23
N GLY A 148 -7.01 2.24 -19.13
CA GLY A 148 -8.28 2.92 -19.01
C GLY A 148 -8.80 3.04 -17.59
N LEU A 149 -10.02 3.49 -17.44
CA LEU A 149 -10.71 3.63 -16.16
C LEU A 149 -11.38 2.30 -15.77
N LEU A 150 -10.92 1.70 -14.66
CA LEU A 150 -11.52 0.48 -14.13
C LEU A 150 -12.88 0.77 -13.47
N LYS A 151 -13.92 0.12 -13.93
CA LYS A 151 -15.25 0.13 -13.31
C LYS A 151 -15.61 -1.27 -12.80
N ASN A 152 -15.66 -1.41 -11.49
CA ASN A 152 -16.05 -2.66 -10.85
C ASN A 152 -17.54 -2.97 -11.07
N LYS A 153 -17.86 -4.22 -11.41
CA LYS A 153 -19.20 -4.77 -11.48
C LYS A 153 -19.52 -5.66 -10.28
N SER A 154 -18.46 -6.23 -9.66
CA SER A 154 -18.55 -7.02 -8.45
C SER A 154 -17.77 -6.34 -7.32
N LYS A 155 -18.09 -6.69 -6.08
CA LYS A 155 -17.44 -6.18 -4.86
C LYS A 155 -16.61 -7.29 -4.20
N ILE A 156 -15.67 -6.90 -3.35
CA ILE A 156 -14.91 -7.85 -2.52
C ILE A 156 -15.89 -8.59 -1.62
N GLY A 157 -15.86 -9.94 -1.66
CA GLY A 157 -16.75 -10.81 -0.91
C GLY A 157 -17.93 -11.36 -1.72
N ASP A 158 -18.18 -10.85 -2.93
CA ASP A 158 -19.21 -11.41 -3.81
C ASP A 158 -18.79 -12.81 -4.29
N ILE A 159 -19.79 -13.70 -4.40
CA ILE A 159 -19.62 -14.99 -5.07
C ILE A 159 -19.82 -14.75 -6.57
N VAL A 160 -18.87 -15.17 -7.36
CA VAL A 160 -18.87 -15.00 -8.81
C VAL A 160 -18.78 -16.34 -9.53
N GLU A 161 -19.34 -16.43 -10.73
CA GLU A 161 -19.27 -17.62 -11.55
C GLU A 161 -18.13 -17.54 -12.57
N LYS A 162 -17.68 -18.69 -13.06
CA LYS A 162 -16.65 -18.75 -14.11
C LYS A 162 -17.15 -18.03 -15.37
N GLY A 163 -16.39 -17.06 -15.85
CA GLY A 163 -16.72 -16.26 -17.04
C GLY A 163 -17.64 -15.07 -16.77
N GLN A 164 -18.04 -14.84 -15.52
CA GLN A 164 -18.77 -13.63 -15.14
C GLN A 164 -17.90 -12.39 -15.30
N VAL A 165 -18.45 -11.31 -15.85
CA VAL A 165 -17.76 -10.00 -15.92
C VAL A 165 -17.74 -9.38 -14.54
N ILE A 166 -16.56 -9.25 -13.95
CA ILE A 166 -16.36 -8.68 -12.60
C ILE A 166 -15.97 -7.20 -12.63
N ALA A 167 -15.43 -6.74 -13.75
CA ALA A 167 -15.08 -5.35 -13.97
C ALA A 167 -15.02 -5.03 -15.46
N VAL A 168 -15.03 -3.75 -15.79
CA VAL A 168 -14.89 -3.24 -17.16
C VAL A 168 -13.84 -2.16 -17.16
N ILE A 169 -12.98 -2.13 -18.17
CA ILE A 169 -12.05 -1.03 -18.40
C ILE A 169 -12.61 -0.17 -19.52
N GLU A 170 -12.89 1.09 -19.22
CA GLU A 170 -13.26 2.08 -20.21
C GLU A 170 -12.00 2.76 -20.74
N ALA A 171 -11.79 2.71 -22.04
CA ALA A 171 -10.66 3.38 -22.68
C ALA A 171 -10.73 4.89 -22.43
N SER A 172 -9.57 5.50 -22.17
CA SER A 172 -9.47 6.96 -21.90
C SER A 172 -9.46 7.80 -23.16
N ASP A 173 -9.49 7.20 -24.35
CA ASP A 173 -9.40 7.92 -25.61
C ASP A 173 -10.74 8.49 -26.07
N LYS A 174 -10.69 9.74 -26.46
CA LYS A 174 -11.80 10.56 -26.90
C LYS A 174 -12.47 10.13 -28.22
N GLU A 175 -12.09 8.99 -28.82
CA GLU A 175 -12.57 8.62 -30.17
C GLU A 175 -13.02 7.16 -30.37
N ASN A 176 -12.95 6.26 -29.37
CA ASN A 176 -13.53 4.91 -29.53
C ASN A 176 -14.03 4.34 -28.20
N GLU A 177 -15.35 4.20 -28.09
CA GLU A 177 -16.02 3.45 -27.01
C GLU A 177 -15.80 1.94 -27.19
N SER A 178 -14.62 1.45 -26.89
CA SER A 178 -14.44 0.00 -26.74
C SER A 178 -14.19 -0.31 -25.27
N ALA A 179 -15.18 -0.86 -24.59
CA ALA A 179 -15.02 -1.41 -23.25
C ALA A 179 -14.37 -2.80 -23.34
N ALA A 180 -13.32 -3.04 -22.57
CA ALA A 180 -12.72 -4.37 -22.40
C ALA A 180 -13.24 -5.01 -21.13
N ASP A 181 -13.89 -6.16 -21.26
CA ASP A 181 -14.44 -6.92 -20.13
C ASP A 181 -13.37 -7.72 -19.41
N ILE A 182 -13.39 -7.67 -18.08
CA ILE A 182 -12.58 -8.52 -17.20
C ILE A 182 -13.48 -9.63 -16.66
N LYS A 183 -13.18 -10.86 -17.06
CA LYS A 183 -13.95 -12.07 -16.72
C LYS A 183 -13.22 -12.99 -15.77
#